data_bed833d6d8f07cb7dae6e69fdcbc1fe6
#
_entry.id   bed833d6d8f07cb7dae6e69fdcbc1fe6
#
_cell.length_a   1.000
_cell.length_b   1.000
_cell.length_c   1.000
_cell.angle_alpha   90.00
_cell.angle_beta   90.00
_cell.angle_gamma   90.00
#
_symmetry.space_group_name_H-M   'P 1'
#
loop_
_entity.id
_entity.type
_entity.pdbx_description
1 polymer ?
#
loop_
_entity_poly.entity_id
_entity_poly.type
_entity_poly.pdbx_seq_one_letter_code
_entity_poly.pdbx_strand_id
1 'polypeptide(L)'
;MKTTGFRSFVLYILLFAFCGGFVWFLINLALNGSTWATQPYNGHIYGDDTAVSAGTITDRSGMVLAKTEDGSRVYAESEDIRRALLHTVGDSSGYIGTAVQAVHRSQLVGYNPITGLARTVLSDLGNNLVLTVDANASAAAYNAFNGRNGSAFVYNYKTGEVLVKVSAPTYDPMNVPEDLNDNEEYNGVFLDHTLSSTYTPGSIFKLVTAAAAMEYLPDWDTRTYTC
;
A
#
# COMPACT_ATOMS: atom_id res chain seq x y z
N MET A 1 51.08 -23.76 -25.88
CA MET A 1 49.74 -24.44 -25.88
C MET A 1 49.04 -24.45 -24.53
N LYS A 2 49.69 -24.63 -23.36
CA LYS A 2 49.02 -24.63 -22.04
C LYS A 2 48.31 -23.30 -21.67
N THR A 3 48.88 -22.16 -22.05
CA THR A 3 48.32 -20.82 -21.76
C THR A 3 47.06 -20.50 -22.56
N THR A 4 46.96 -21.05 -23.79
CA THR A 4 45.77 -20.82 -24.65
C THR A 4 44.54 -21.58 -24.12
N GLY A 5 44.75 -22.83 -23.68
CA GLY A 5 43.66 -23.63 -23.09
C GLY A 5 43.12 -23.04 -21.80
N PHE A 6 43.97 -22.51 -20.92
CA PHE A 6 43.56 -21.83 -19.71
C PHE A 6 42.76 -20.55 -20.01
N ARG A 7 43.20 -19.73 -20.96
CA ARG A 7 42.49 -18.52 -21.39
C ARG A 7 41.10 -18.87 -21.96
N SER A 8 41.01 -19.90 -22.79
CA SER A 8 39.73 -20.37 -23.32
C SER A 8 38.81 -20.86 -22.21
N PHE A 9 39.31 -21.57 -21.21
CA PHE A 9 38.54 -22.02 -20.06
C PHE A 9 37.96 -20.85 -19.25
N VAL A 10 38.78 -19.84 -18.98
CA VAL A 10 38.30 -18.59 -18.29
C VAL A 10 37.22 -17.89 -19.10
N LEU A 11 37.38 -17.80 -20.43
CA LEU A 11 36.36 -17.20 -21.29
C LEU A 11 35.04 -17.97 -21.25
N TYR A 12 35.06 -19.29 -21.21
CA TYR A 12 33.84 -20.09 -21.07
C TYR A 12 33.17 -19.88 -19.72
N ILE A 13 33.92 -19.78 -18.62
CA ILE A 13 33.35 -19.44 -17.31
C ILE A 13 32.65 -18.08 -17.35
N LEU A 14 33.30 -17.05 -17.92
CA LEU A 14 32.72 -15.74 -18.06
C LEU A 14 31.46 -15.74 -18.94
N LEU A 15 31.47 -16.49 -20.04
CA LEU A 15 30.31 -16.67 -20.92
C LEU A 15 29.16 -17.33 -20.18
N PHE A 16 29.40 -18.40 -19.44
CA PHE A 16 28.36 -19.08 -18.66
C PHE A 16 27.80 -18.18 -17.55
N ALA A 17 28.65 -17.42 -16.86
CA ALA A 17 28.23 -16.46 -15.85
C ALA A 17 27.36 -15.35 -16.46
N PHE A 18 27.76 -14.83 -17.63
CA PHE A 18 26.99 -13.83 -18.36
C PHE A 18 25.65 -14.40 -18.82
N CYS A 19 25.62 -15.58 -19.45
CA CYS A 19 24.38 -16.21 -19.89
C CYS A 19 23.45 -16.51 -18.70
N GLY A 20 23.98 -17.01 -17.58
CA GLY A 20 23.22 -17.25 -16.36
C GLY A 20 22.62 -15.96 -15.79
N GLY A 21 23.42 -14.89 -15.72
CA GLY A 21 22.94 -13.57 -15.29
C GLY A 21 21.87 -13.00 -16.22
N PHE A 22 22.03 -13.17 -17.53
CA PHE A 22 21.04 -12.72 -18.51
C PHE A 22 19.73 -13.49 -18.41
N VAL A 23 19.77 -14.80 -18.26
CA VAL A 23 18.57 -15.62 -18.03
C VAL A 23 17.87 -15.20 -16.74
N TRP A 24 18.63 -15.00 -15.66
CA TRP A 24 18.06 -14.49 -14.41
C TRP A 24 17.42 -13.12 -14.58
N PHE A 25 18.05 -12.20 -15.31
CA PHE A 25 17.47 -10.90 -15.64
C PHE A 25 16.15 -11.03 -16.41
N LEU A 26 16.09 -11.89 -17.43
CA LEU A 26 14.87 -12.11 -18.21
C LEU A 26 13.72 -12.66 -17.34
N ILE A 27 14.03 -13.59 -16.43
CA ILE A 27 13.06 -14.11 -15.47
C ILE A 27 12.55 -12.98 -14.57
N ASN A 28 13.43 -12.15 -14.02
CA ASN A 28 13.02 -11.03 -13.19
C ASN A 28 12.23 -9.97 -13.98
N LEU A 29 12.58 -9.71 -15.22
CA LEU A 29 11.83 -8.81 -16.10
C LEU A 29 10.42 -9.34 -16.34
N ALA A 30 10.26 -10.64 -16.57
CA ALA A 30 8.96 -11.26 -16.77
C ALA A 30 8.08 -11.22 -15.51
N LEU A 31 8.68 -11.42 -14.33
CA LEU A 31 7.95 -11.45 -13.05
C LEU A 31 7.67 -10.05 -12.48
N ASN A 32 8.62 -9.12 -12.60
CA ASN A 32 8.59 -7.84 -11.90
C ASN A 32 8.50 -6.62 -12.85
N GLY A 33 8.62 -6.83 -14.16
CA GLY A 33 8.72 -5.74 -15.13
C GLY A 33 7.49 -4.82 -15.14
N SER A 34 6.30 -5.36 -14.91
CA SER A 34 5.09 -4.54 -14.77
C SER A 34 5.16 -3.61 -13.55
N THR A 35 5.63 -4.11 -12.42
CA THR A 35 5.82 -3.33 -11.20
C THR A 35 6.88 -2.25 -11.37
N TRP A 36 7.99 -2.56 -12.04
CA TRP A 36 9.06 -1.58 -12.32
C TRP A 36 8.58 -0.47 -13.26
N ALA A 37 7.87 -0.84 -14.33
CA ALA A 37 7.37 0.12 -15.31
C ALA A 37 6.29 1.03 -14.72
N THR A 38 5.44 0.53 -13.81
CA THR A 38 4.32 1.28 -13.25
C THR A 38 4.65 2.08 -11.99
N GLN A 39 5.92 2.23 -11.64
CA GLN A 39 6.30 3.09 -10.51
C GLN A 39 5.83 4.54 -10.73
N PRO A 40 5.39 5.25 -9.67
CA PRO A 40 4.89 6.63 -9.80
C PRO A 40 5.85 7.59 -10.51
N TYR A 41 7.16 7.41 -10.30
CA TYR A 41 8.22 8.23 -10.92
C TYR A 41 8.41 7.98 -12.42
N ASN A 42 7.81 6.92 -12.97
CA ASN A 42 7.87 6.59 -14.39
C ASN A 42 6.66 7.14 -15.17
N GLY A 43 5.98 8.16 -14.67
CA GLY A 43 4.81 8.78 -15.29
C GLY A 43 5.04 9.19 -16.75
N HIS A 44 6.27 9.61 -17.11
CA HIS A 44 6.67 9.94 -18.47
C HIS A 44 6.54 8.77 -19.47
N ILE A 45 6.51 7.52 -19.02
CA ILE A 45 6.34 6.33 -19.89
C ILE A 45 4.91 6.24 -20.41
N TYR A 46 3.95 6.82 -19.67
CA TYR A 46 2.51 6.72 -19.97
C TYR A 46 1.97 7.94 -20.74
N GLY A 47 2.78 9.00 -20.93
CA GLY A 47 2.39 10.27 -21.56
C GLY A 47 1.35 11.05 -20.77
N ASP A 48 1.37 12.38 -20.88
CA ASP A 48 0.41 13.27 -20.19
C ASP A 48 -1.02 13.13 -20.74
N ASP A 49 -1.20 12.57 -21.95
CA ASP A 49 -2.48 12.44 -22.64
C ASP A 49 -3.14 11.05 -22.55
N THR A 50 -2.44 10.05 -22.02
CA THR A 50 -3.02 8.75 -21.73
C THR A 50 -3.14 8.58 -20.25
N ALA A 51 -4.21 9.15 -19.68
CA ALA A 51 -4.70 8.70 -18.38
C ALA A 51 -4.95 7.20 -18.49
N VAL A 52 -3.94 6.43 -18.13
CA VAL A 52 -4.05 4.97 -18.13
C VAL A 52 -5.20 4.64 -17.20
N SER A 53 -6.30 4.16 -17.77
CA SER A 53 -7.51 3.84 -17.01
C SER A 53 -7.17 2.79 -15.97
N ALA A 54 -6.93 3.22 -14.74
CA ALA A 54 -6.75 2.30 -13.63
C ALA A 54 -8.11 1.73 -13.22
N GLY A 55 -8.15 0.45 -12.92
CA GLY A 55 -9.36 -0.26 -12.52
C GLY A 55 -10.05 0.35 -11.30
N THR A 56 -11.28 -0.05 -11.10
CA THR A 56 -12.11 0.39 -9.98
C THR A 56 -11.68 -0.29 -8.68
N ILE A 57 -11.62 0.48 -7.61
CA ILE A 57 -11.41 -0.01 -6.25
C ILE A 57 -12.74 0.10 -5.51
N THR A 58 -13.21 -0.99 -4.94
CA THR A 58 -14.43 -1.03 -4.13
C THR A 58 -14.14 -1.51 -2.71
N ASP A 59 -15.00 -1.17 -1.80
CA ASP A 59 -15.04 -1.76 -0.46
C ASP A 59 -15.67 -3.17 -0.50
N ARG A 60 -15.77 -3.83 0.64
CA ARG A 60 -16.36 -5.16 0.79
C ARG A 60 -17.84 -5.24 0.39
N SER A 61 -18.56 -4.11 0.42
CA SER A 61 -20.00 -4.02 0.05
C SER A 61 -20.20 -3.73 -1.44
N GLY A 62 -19.13 -3.43 -2.19
CA GLY A 62 -19.20 -2.99 -3.57
C GLY A 62 -19.28 -1.48 -3.74
N MET A 63 -19.18 -0.69 -2.65
CA MET A 63 -19.12 0.76 -2.74
C MET A 63 -17.84 1.19 -3.46
N VAL A 64 -17.97 2.06 -4.45
CA VAL A 64 -16.82 2.57 -5.21
C VAL A 64 -16.03 3.53 -4.34
N LEU A 65 -14.75 3.20 -4.12
CA LEU A 65 -13.80 4.03 -3.37
C LEU A 65 -12.93 4.87 -4.31
N ALA A 66 -12.56 4.33 -5.47
CA ALA A 66 -11.88 5.06 -6.52
C ALA A 66 -12.13 4.40 -7.88
N LYS A 67 -12.33 5.19 -8.92
CA LYS A 67 -12.48 4.76 -10.33
C LYS A 67 -11.83 5.77 -11.26
N THR A 68 -11.56 5.39 -12.51
CA THR A 68 -11.17 6.32 -13.56
C THR A 68 -12.42 6.70 -14.37
N GLU A 69 -12.64 7.98 -14.55
CA GLU A 69 -13.76 8.56 -15.29
C GLU A 69 -13.22 9.73 -16.11
N ASP A 70 -13.50 9.74 -17.41
CA ASP A 70 -13.02 10.77 -18.35
C ASP A 70 -11.50 11.05 -18.25
N GLY A 71 -10.72 9.98 -18.08
CA GLY A 71 -9.27 10.07 -17.96
C GLY A 71 -8.75 10.55 -16.60
N SER A 72 -9.60 10.90 -15.66
CA SER A 72 -9.22 11.37 -14.33
C SER A 72 -9.58 10.36 -13.24
N ARG A 73 -8.80 10.33 -12.17
CA ARG A 73 -9.11 9.50 -11.01
C ARG A 73 -10.15 10.18 -10.14
N VAL A 74 -11.29 9.52 -9.93
CA VAL A 74 -12.40 10.01 -9.12
C VAL A 74 -12.55 9.10 -7.90
N TYR A 75 -12.86 9.68 -6.75
CA TYR A 75 -12.99 8.97 -5.47
C TYR A 75 -14.44 8.96 -5.00
N ALA A 76 -14.70 8.28 -3.87
CA ALA A 76 -16.03 8.18 -3.26
C ALA A 76 -16.70 9.57 -3.11
N GLU A 77 -18.03 9.64 -3.20
CA GLU A 77 -18.76 10.90 -3.11
C GLU A 77 -18.61 11.59 -1.75
N SER A 78 -18.61 10.80 -0.66
CA SER A 78 -18.48 11.32 0.71
C SER A 78 -17.03 11.74 1.00
N GLU A 79 -16.84 13.00 1.42
CA GLU A 79 -15.56 13.53 1.87
C GLU A 79 -15.02 12.75 3.08
N ASP A 80 -15.87 12.41 4.03
CA ASP A 80 -15.49 11.64 5.22
C ASP A 80 -14.88 10.28 4.85
N ILE A 81 -15.48 9.60 3.86
CA ILE A 81 -14.95 8.33 3.34
C ILE A 81 -13.62 8.55 2.64
N ARG A 82 -13.48 9.60 1.82
CA ARG A 82 -12.23 9.91 1.12
C ARG A 82 -11.09 10.19 2.09
N ARG A 83 -11.36 11.03 3.13
CA ARG A 83 -10.40 11.34 4.19
C ARG A 83 -10.05 10.10 5.03
N ALA A 84 -11.05 9.32 5.45
CA ALA A 84 -10.86 8.12 6.24
C ALA A 84 -9.98 7.08 5.53
N LEU A 85 -10.17 6.93 4.22
CA LEU A 85 -9.53 5.89 3.43
C LEU A 85 -8.32 6.37 2.61
N LEU A 86 -7.85 7.61 2.78
CA LEU A 86 -6.69 8.13 2.06
C LEU A 86 -5.47 7.20 2.16
N HIS A 87 -5.09 6.78 3.36
CA HIS A 87 -3.93 5.90 3.58
C HIS A 87 -4.18 4.44 3.17
N THR A 88 -5.44 4.07 2.94
CA THR A 88 -5.81 2.74 2.45
C THR A 88 -5.89 2.71 0.93
N VAL A 89 -6.63 3.63 0.33
CA VAL A 89 -6.84 3.69 -1.12
C VAL A 89 -5.68 4.40 -1.83
N GLY A 90 -5.23 5.52 -1.28
CA GLY A 90 -4.21 6.40 -1.86
C GLY A 90 -4.78 7.56 -2.66
N ASP A 91 -3.89 8.41 -3.09
CA ASP A 91 -4.14 9.56 -3.95
C ASP A 91 -3.68 9.30 -5.40
N SER A 92 -4.07 10.17 -6.34
CA SER A 92 -3.66 10.07 -7.75
C SER A 92 -2.19 10.44 -7.95
N SER A 93 -1.63 11.29 -7.09
CA SER A 93 -0.23 11.76 -7.14
C SER A 93 0.75 10.71 -6.61
N GLY A 94 0.28 9.70 -5.85
CA GLY A 94 1.12 8.64 -5.31
C GLY A 94 1.95 9.06 -4.09
N TYR A 95 1.56 10.13 -3.39
CA TYR A 95 2.24 10.56 -2.16
C TYR A 95 2.14 9.51 -1.04
N ILE A 96 1.04 8.76 -1.00
CA ILE A 96 0.84 7.68 -0.03
C ILE A 96 1.37 6.36 -0.61
N GLY A 97 2.68 6.16 -0.52
CA GLY A 97 3.37 5.01 -1.13
C GLY A 97 2.97 3.63 -0.58
N THR A 98 2.33 3.56 0.58
CA THR A 98 1.84 2.32 1.22
C THR A 98 0.39 1.98 0.86
N ALA A 99 -0.31 2.87 0.17
CA ALA A 99 -1.70 2.70 -0.21
C ALA A 99 -1.88 1.74 -1.40
N VAL A 100 -3.10 1.20 -1.54
CA VAL A 100 -3.46 0.22 -2.57
C VAL A 100 -3.13 0.70 -3.98
N GLN A 101 -3.41 1.96 -4.30
CA GLN A 101 -3.12 2.52 -5.63
C GLN A 101 -1.63 2.54 -5.97
N ALA A 102 -0.76 2.71 -4.97
CA ALA A 102 0.69 2.66 -5.16
C ALA A 102 1.18 1.22 -5.23
N VAL A 103 0.82 0.39 -4.25
CA VAL A 103 1.31 -1.00 -4.11
C VAL A 103 0.78 -1.92 -5.22
N HIS A 104 -0.48 -1.77 -5.60
CA HIS A 104 -1.14 -2.59 -6.63
C HIS A 104 -1.29 -1.86 -7.99
N ARG A 105 -0.48 -0.83 -8.22
CA ARG A 105 -0.56 -0.02 -9.45
C ARG A 105 -0.44 -0.88 -10.72
N SER A 106 0.49 -1.81 -10.76
CA SER A 106 0.69 -2.70 -11.92
C SER A 106 -0.54 -3.56 -12.24
N GLN A 107 -1.24 -3.98 -11.19
CA GLN A 107 -2.49 -4.76 -11.34
C GLN A 107 -3.64 -3.87 -11.81
N LEU A 108 -3.82 -2.70 -11.15
CA LEU A 108 -4.86 -1.75 -11.51
C LEU A 108 -4.75 -1.26 -12.96
N VAL A 109 -3.53 -0.98 -13.40
CA VAL A 109 -3.24 -0.50 -14.76
C VAL A 109 -3.24 -1.64 -15.78
N GLY A 110 -2.92 -2.87 -15.36
CA GLY A 110 -2.86 -4.03 -16.26
C GLY A 110 -1.73 -3.95 -17.28
N TYR A 111 -0.63 -3.25 -16.97
CA TYR A 111 0.50 -3.10 -17.88
C TYR A 111 1.24 -4.42 -18.10
N ASN A 112 1.48 -4.75 -19.38
CA ASN A 112 2.26 -5.92 -19.77
C ASN A 112 3.66 -5.48 -20.26
N PRO A 113 4.75 -5.81 -19.56
CA PRO A 113 6.10 -5.37 -19.91
C PRO A 113 6.64 -5.99 -21.21
N ILE A 114 6.05 -7.10 -21.67
CA ILE A 114 6.51 -7.79 -22.90
C ILE A 114 5.92 -7.13 -24.13
N THR A 115 4.64 -6.76 -24.09
CA THR A 115 3.94 -6.12 -25.22
C THR A 115 4.05 -4.61 -25.20
N GLY A 116 4.48 -4.01 -24.10
CA GLY A 116 4.53 -2.55 -23.90
C GLY A 116 3.14 -1.89 -23.88
N LEU A 117 2.06 -2.69 -23.85
CA LEU A 117 0.69 -2.19 -23.87
C LEU A 117 0.06 -2.35 -22.49
N ALA A 118 -0.54 -1.28 -22.02
CA ALA A 118 -1.51 -1.39 -20.94
C ALA A 118 -2.71 -2.18 -21.47
N ARG A 119 -3.22 -3.13 -20.69
CA ARG A 119 -4.39 -3.95 -21.07
C ARG A 119 -5.60 -3.08 -21.42
N THR A 120 -5.63 -1.88 -20.90
CA THR A 120 -6.63 -0.84 -21.15
C THR A 120 -6.66 -0.31 -22.57
N VAL A 121 -5.59 -0.44 -23.36
CA VAL A 121 -5.60 -0.07 -24.79
C VAL A 121 -6.44 -1.05 -25.63
N LEU A 122 -6.62 -2.28 -25.13
CA LEU A 122 -7.40 -3.34 -25.80
C LEU A 122 -8.77 -3.58 -25.14
N SER A 123 -8.98 -3.07 -23.92
CA SER A 123 -10.26 -3.12 -23.20
C SER A 123 -10.32 -1.93 -22.26
N ASP A 124 -11.36 -1.11 -22.30
CA ASP A 124 -11.58 0.07 -21.45
C ASP A 124 -11.64 -0.20 -19.94
N LEU A 125 -11.25 -1.40 -19.49
CA LEU A 125 -11.38 -1.87 -18.12
C LEU A 125 -10.02 -2.29 -17.59
N GLY A 126 -9.44 -1.47 -16.72
CA GLY A 126 -8.37 -1.90 -15.81
C GLY A 126 -8.84 -3.05 -14.90
N ASN A 127 -7.92 -3.71 -14.21
CA ASN A 127 -8.28 -4.74 -13.24
C ASN A 127 -8.91 -4.11 -11.99
N ASN A 128 -10.11 -4.56 -11.64
CA ASN A 128 -10.78 -4.08 -10.44
C ASN A 128 -10.23 -4.76 -9.19
N LEU A 129 -10.19 -4.02 -8.09
CA LEU A 129 -9.81 -4.51 -6.77
C LEU A 129 -10.98 -4.36 -5.80
N VAL A 130 -11.27 -5.44 -5.07
CA VAL A 130 -12.23 -5.42 -3.96
C VAL A 130 -11.44 -5.49 -2.67
N LEU A 131 -11.62 -4.49 -1.80
CA LEU A 131 -10.98 -4.44 -0.49
C LEU A 131 -11.89 -5.06 0.57
N THR A 132 -11.28 -5.55 1.64
CA THR A 132 -12.02 -6.10 2.79
C THR A 132 -12.55 -5.01 3.74
N VAL A 133 -12.10 -3.76 3.57
CA VAL A 133 -12.51 -2.64 4.42
C VAL A 133 -13.99 -2.30 4.23
N ASP A 134 -14.60 -1.81 5.29
CA ASP A 134 -15.93 -1.22 5.31
C ASP A 134 -15.79 0.31 5.31
N ALA A 135 -16.27 0.95 4.25
CA ALA A 135 -16.11 2.38 4.06
C ALA A 135 -16.86 3.20 5.12
N ASN A 136 -18.06 2.77 5.48
CA ASN A 136 -18.88 3.48 6.48
C ASN A 136 -18.29 3.31 7.88
N ALA A 137 -17.83 2.12 8.24
CA ALA A 137 -17.16 1.89 9.51
C ALA A 137 -15.84 2.69 9.60
N SER A 138 -15.10 2.81 8.48
CA SER A 138 -13.89 3.62 8.40
C SER A 138 -14.19 5.12 8.57
N ALA A 139 -15.23 5.65 7.94
CA ALA A 139 -15.65 7.04 8.12
C ALA A 139 -16.10 7.29 9.58
N ALA A 140 -16.85 6.38 10.19
CA ALA A 140 -17.25 6.49 11.59
C ALA A 140 -16.04 6.52 12.53
N ALA A 141 -15.02 5.67 12.27
CA ALA A 141 -13.78 5.66 13.04
C ALA A 141 -12.98 6.96 12.87
N TYR A 142 -12.92 7.50 11.65
CA TYR A 142 -12.28 8.79 11.36
C TYR A 142 -12.98 9.92 12.12
N ASN A 143 -14.29 9.99 12.04
CA ASN A 143 -15.08 11.03 12.71
C ASN A 143 -14.95 10.97 14.25
N ALA A 144 -14.75 9.76 14.81
CA ALA A 144 -14.50 9.58 16.24
C ALA A 144 -13.14 10.16 16.70
N PHE A 145 -12.18 10.40 15.80
CA PHE A 145 -10.94 11.10 16.15
C PHE A 145 -11.20 12.56 16.54
N ASN A 146 -12.26 13.16 16.02
CA ASN A 146 -12.66 14.54 16.33
C ASN A 146 -11.48 15.53 16.23
N GLY A 147 -10.79 15.49 15.08
CA GLY A 147 -9.64 16.35 14.78
C GLY A 147 -8.32 15.96 15.46
N ARG A 148 -8.27 14.85 16.18
CA ARG A 148 -7.03 14.35 16.79
C ARG A 148 -6.24 13.49 15.80
N ASN A 149 -4.92 13.57 15.87
CA ASN A 149 -4.03 12.68 15.14
C ASN A 149 -3.98 11.30 15.81
N GLY A 150 -3.88 10.26 15.01
CA GLY A 150 -3.80 8.88 15.49
C GLY A 150 -4.16 7.87 14.41
N SER A 151 -4.39 6.63 14.83
CA SER A 151 -4.77 5.56 13.92
C SER A 151 -5.80 4.62 14.54
N ALA A 152 -6.66 4.03 13.69
CA ALA A 152 -7.59 2.98 14.06
C ALA A 152 -7.43 1.80 13.10
N PHE A 153 -7.27 0.61 13.66
CA PHE A 153 -7.11 -0.62 12.93
C PHE A 153 -8.02 -1.70 13.52
N VAL A 154 -8.99 -2.17 12.72
CA VAL A 154 -9.92 -3.24 13.12
C VAL A 154 -9.82 -4.36 12.10
N TYR A 155 -9.64 -5.57 12.59
CA TYR A 155 -9.58 -6.76 11.75
C TYR A 155 -10.35 -7.91 12.36
N ASN A 156 -10.78 -8.83 11.51
CA ASN A 156 -11.40 -10.07 11.94
C ASN A 156 -10.28 -11.06 12.32
N TYR A 157 -10.14 -11.35 13.60
CA TYR A 157 -9.07 -12.23 14.10
C TYR A 157 -9.15 -13.68 13.61
N LYS A 158 -10.32 -14.12 13.09
CA LYS A 158 -10.50 -15.47 12.55
C LYS A 158 -10.13 -15.56 11.08
N THR A 159 -10.45 -14.52 10.28
CA THR A 159 -10.24 -14.53 8.82
C THR A 159 -9.02 -13.74 8.40
N GLY A 160 -8.54 -12.81 9.25
CA GLY A 160 -7.47 -11.86 8.92
C GLY A 160 -7.95 -10.67 8.08
N GLU A 161 -9.23 -10.58 7.73
CA GLU A 161 -9.77 -9.46 6.96
C GLU A 161 -9.66 -8.16 7.73
N VAL A 162 -9.08 -7.14 7.10
CA VAL A 162 -9.04 -5.78 7.63
C VAL A 162 -10.36 -5.10 7.34
N LEU A 163 -11.07 -4.68 8.38
CA LEU A 163 -12.39 -4.04 8.28
C LEU A 163 -12.30 -2.53 8.34
N VAL A 164 -11.40 -2.01 9.19
CA VAL A 164 -11.14 -0.57 9.33
C VAL A 164 -9.65 -0.36 9.37
N LYS A 165 -9.17 0.59 8.57
CA LYS A 165 -7.79 1.06 8.55
C LYS A 165 -7.79 2.54 8.27
N VAL A 166 -7.64 3.34 9.32
CA VAL A 166 -7.71 4.80 9.30
C VAL A 166 -6.46 5.38 9.95
N SER A 167 -5.89 6.38 9.31
CA SER A 167 -4.73 7.14 9.80
C SER A 167 -5.00 8.64 9.69
N ALA A 168 -4.64 9.40 10.70
CA ALA A 168 -4.71 10.86 10.73
C ALA A 168 -3.36 11.42 11.24
N PRO A 169 -2.90 12.59 10.70
CA PRO A 169 -3.64 13.51 9.85
C PRO A 169 -3.91 12.96 8.44
N THR A 170 -4.85 13.57 7.74
CA THR A 170 -5.29 13.15 6.40
C THR A 170 -5.78 14.36 5.61
N TYR A 171 -5.92 14.20 4.29
CA TYR A 171 -6.53 15.21 3.40
C TYR A 171 -7.53 14.57 2.44
N ASP A 172 -8.32 15.40 1.79
CA ASP A 172 -9.22 14.95 0.73
C ASP A 172 -8.46 14.80 -0.60
N PRO A 173 -8.34 13.59 -1.18
CA PRO A 173 -7.66 13.39 -2.45
C PRO A 173 -8.34 14.07 -3.66
N MET A 174 -9.58 14.52 -3.52
CA MET A 174 -10.29 15.32 -4.52
C MET A 174 -10.02 16.82 -4.37
N ASN A 175 -9.53 17.26 -3.22
CA ASN A 175 -9.23 18.64 -2.91
C ASN A 175 -7.94 18.72 -2.10
N VAL A 176 -6.81 18.43 -2.78
CA VAL A 176 -5.48 18.37 -2.15
C VAL A 176 -5.04 19.79 -1.74
N PRO A 177 -4.76 20.04 -0.45
CA PRO A 177 -4.27 21.34 0.01
C PRO A 177 -2.92 21.70 -0.63
N GLU A 178 -2.75 22.97 -1.00
CA GLU A 178 -1.49 23.46 -1.59
C GLU A 178 -0.35 23.53 -0.56
N ASP A 179 -0.69 23.64 0.73
CA ASP A 179 0.22 23.86 1.85
C ASP A 179 0.55 22.57 2.65
N LEU A 180 0.33 21.39 2.07
CA LEU A 180 0.57 20.09 2.74
C LEU A 180 1.96 19.96 3.39
N ASN A 181 2.98 20.60 2.82
CA ASN A 181 4.35 20.50 3.30
C ASN A 181 4.72 21.60 4.32
N ASP A 182 3.96 22.68 4.34
CA ASP A 182 4.30 23.89 5.09
C ASP A 182 3.39 24.11 6.31
N ASN A 183 2.26 23.42 6.36
CA ASN A 183 1.25 23.54 7.41
C ASN A 183 1.42 22.43 8.46
N GLU A 184 1.62 22.83 9.71
CA GLU A 184 1.81 21.92 10.85
C GLU A 184 0.64 20.95 11.06
N GLU A 185 -0.57 21.30 10.63
CA GLU A 185 -1.77 20.45 10.70
C GLU A 185 -1.58 19.14 9.92
N TYR A 186 -0.81 19.19 8.82
CA TYR A 186 -0.52 18.04 7.97
C TYR A 186 0.81 17.36 8.30
N ASN A 187 1.44 17.67 9.42
CA ASN A 187 2.70 17.05 9.78
C ASN A 187 2.55 15.54 9.93
N GLY A 188 3.28 14.79 9.10
CA GLY A 188 3.18 13.32 9.02
C GLY A 188 2.02 12.80 8.16
N VAL A 189 1.33 13.64 7.40
CA VAL A 189 0.15 13.27 6.57
C VAL A 189 0.46 12.19 5.53
N PHE A 190 1.70 12.07 5.07
CA PHE A 190 2.10 11.02 4.12
C PHE A 190 2.44 9.69 4.79
N LEU A 191 2.48 9.68 6.13
CA LEU A 191 2.79 8.49 6.91
C LEU A 191 1.52 7.73 7.28
N ASP A 192 1.47 6.46 6.94
CA ASP A 192 0.44 5.56 7.44
C ASP A 192 0.76 5.16 8.88
N HIS A 193 0.12 5.79 9.83
CA HIS A 193 0.33 5.58 11.26
C HIS A 193 -0.12 4.19 11.74
N THR A 194 -0.90 3.46 10.95
CA THR A 194 -1.25 2.06 11.26
C THR A 194 -0.09 1.10 10.99
N LEU A 195 0.85 1.46 10.12
CA LEU A 195 1.95 0.61 9.68
C LEU A 195 3.31 1.05 10.22
N SER A 196 3.53 2.36 10.31
CA SER A 196 4.88 2.91 10.49
C SER A 196 5.08 3.70 11.80
N SER A 197 4.03 3.90 12.59
CA SER A 197 4.14 4.62 13.87
C SER A 197 4.31 3.69 15.06
N THR A 198 5.12 4.15 16.01
CA THR A 198 5.28 3.51 17.32
C THR A 198 4.68 4.40 18.39
N TYR A 199 3.90 3.82 19.28
CA TYR A 199 3.26 4.52 20.37
C TYR A 199 3.67 3.92 21.71
N THR A 200 3.80 4.76 22.74
CA THR A 200 3.99 4.27 24.11
C THR A 200 2.74 3.49 24.53
N PRO A 201 2.84 2.19 24.84
CA PRO A 201 1.68 1.35 25.09
C PRO A 201 0.87 1.73 26.33
N GLY A 202 1.52 2.36 27.32
CA GLY A 202 0.85 2.74 28.56
C GLY A 202 0.14 1.55 29.23
N SER A 203 -1.08 1.74 29.68
CA SER A 203 -1.86 0.72 30.39
C SER A 203 -2.23 -0.52 29.57
N ILE A 204 -2.19 -0.48 28.25
CA ILE A 204 -2.43 -1.67 27.43
C ILE A 204 -1.33 -2.71 27.60
N PHE A 205 -0.11 -2.31 28.02
CA PHE A 205 0.96 -3.22 28.34
C PHE A 205 0.65 -4.13 29.54
N LYS A 206 -0.35 -3.78 30.36
CA LYS A 206 -0.81 -4.62 31.47
C LYS A 206 -1.33 -6.00 30.99
N LEU A 207 -1.82 -6.10 29.76
CA LEU A 207 -2.19 -7.38 29.18
C LEU A 207 -0.99 -8.31 29.05
N VAL A 208 0.16 -7.78 28.61
CA VAL A 208 1.41 -8.55 28.52
C VAL A 208 1.89 -8.93 29.90
N THR A 209 1.84 -8.00 30.86
CA THR A 209 2.23 -8.27 32.25
C THR A 209 1.33 -9.33 32.89
N ALA A 210 0.01 -9.28 32.66
CA ALA A 210 -0.93 -10.27 33.17
C ALA A 210 -0.68 -11.65 32.54
N ALA A 211 -0.46 -11.72 31.24
CA ALA A 211 -0.12 -12.98 30.57
C ALA A 211 1.18 -13.60 31.13
N ALA A 212 2.21 -12.78 31.33
CA ALA A 212 3.46 -13.23 31.95
C ALA A 212 3.24 -13.70 33.39
N ALA A 213 2.41 -13.00 34.17
CA ALA A 213 2.07 -13.43 35.52
C ALA A 213 1.37 -14.81 35.54
N MET A 214 0.42 -15.02 34.64
CA MET A 214 -0.27 -16.32 34.50
C MET A 214 0.70 -17.43 34.11
N GLU A 215 1.71 -17.15 33.31
CA GLU A 215 2.64 -18.18 32.81
C GLU A 215 3.73 -18.51 33.85
N TYR A 216 4.24 -17.49 34.56
CA TYR A 216 5.45 -17.64 35.39
C TYR A 216 5.21 -17.59 36.91
N LEU A 217 4.03 -17.19 37.38
CA LEU A 217 3.71 -17.11 38.80
C LEU A 217 2.65 -18.15 39.19
N PRO A 218 2.99 -19.20 39.99
CA PRO A 218 2.02 -20.24 40.36
C PRO A 218 0.84 -19.71 41.20
N ASP A 219 1.01 -18.57 41.85
CA ASP A 219 0.06 -17.94 42.77
C ASP A 219 -0.47 -16.58 42.26
N TRP A 220 -0.45 -16.37 40.94
CA TRP A 220 -0.79 -15.09 40.31
C TRP A 220 -2.16 -14.55 40.69
N ASP A 221 -3.12 -15.43 40.94
CA ASP A 221 -4.53 -15.15 41.26
C ASP A 221 -4.80 -14.92 42.75
N THR A 222 -3.89 -15.35 43.61
CA THR A 222 -4.02 -15.28 45.09
C THR A 222 -3.02 -14.35 45.74
N ARG A 223 -1.97 -13.95 45.00
CA ARG A 223 -0.92 -13.10 45.49
C ARG A 223 -1.39 -11.67 45.78
N THR A 224 -1.13 -11.18 46.97
CA THR A 224 -1.49 -9.84 47.40
C THR A 224 -0.26 -8.90 47.32
N TYR A 225 -0.49 -7.71 46.81
CA TYR A 225 0.52 -6.65 46.73
C TYR A 225 0.07 -5.47 47.60
N THR A 226 1.01 -4.88 48.36
CA THR A 226 0.79 -3.65 49.10
C THR A 226 1.28 -2.48 48.26
N CYS A 227 0.39 -1.52 47.95
CA CYS A 227 0.72 -0.28 47.26
C CYS A 227 1.13 0.81 48.23
#